data_9dd990ea1a5ba2ad39a83096ac5ddaf3
#
_entry.id   9dd990ea1a5ba2ad39a83096ac5ddaf3
#
_cell.length_a   1.000
_cell.length_b   1.000
_cell.length_c   1.000
_cell.angle_alpha   90.00
_cell.angle_beta   90.00
_cell.angle_gamma   90.00
#
_symmetry.space_group_name_H-M   'P 1'
#
loop_
_entity.id
_entity.type
_entity.pdbx_description
1 polymer ?
#
loop_
_entity_poly.entity_id
_entity_poly.type
_entity_poly.pdbx_seq_one_letter_code
_entity_poly.pdbx_strand_id
1 'polypeptide(L)' 'QMQSYRVYVEVGSYTGEGTSGAFQTESLRQFETVVNAQTSGDAVRIAEAQYGGPERCRITFRGVA' A
#
# COMPACT_ATOMS: atom_id res chain seq x y z
N GLN A 1 -15.05 -8.50 13.86
CA GLN A 1 -14.65 -7.44 14.76
C GLN A 1 -13.48 -6.67 14.17
N MET A 2 -13.65 -5.38 14.01
CA MET A 2 -12.66 -4.54 13.38
C MET A 2 -11.50 -4.26 14.30
N GLN A 3 -10.34 -4.15 13.71
CA GLN A 3 -9.14 -3.84 14.44
C GLN A 3 -8.35 -2.82 13.65
N SER A 4 -7.52 -2.06 14.33
CA SER A 4 -6.68 -1.08 13.67
C SER A 4 -5.33 -1.69 13.36
N TYR A 5 -4.91 -1.54 12.13
CA TYR A 5 -3.63 -2.07 11.69
C TYR A 5 -2.77 -0.94 11.14
N ARG A 6 -1.49 -1.08 11.34
CA ARG A 6 -0.53 -0.08 10.86
C ARG A 6 0.10 -0.58 9.58
N VAL A 7 0.09 0.26 8.56
CA VAL A 7 0.68 -0.09 7.28
C VAL A 7 1.56 1.05 6.80
N TYR A 8 2.63 0.69 6.12
CA TYR A 8 3.53 1.64 5.52
C TYR A 8 3.20 1.74 4.05
N VAL A 9 2.94 2.95 3.58
CA VAL A 9 2.46 3.19 2.23
C VAL A 9 3.52 3.93 1.44
N GLU A 10 3.86 3.39 0.28
CA GLU A 10 4.72 4.07 -0.68
C GLU A 10 3.89 4.31 -1.92
N VAL A 11 3.65 5.56 -2.25
CA VAL A 11 2.90 5.93 -3.43
C VAL A 11 3.87 6.41 -4.48
N GLY A 12 3.75 5.88 -5.68
CA GLY A 12 4.62 6.27 -6.76
C GLY A 12 3.88 6.26 -8.06
N SER A 13 4.52 6.74 -9.11
CA SER A 13 3.94 6.61 -10.42
C SER A 13 4.61 5.46 -11.13
N TYR A 14 3.81 4.72 -11.85
CA TYR A 14 4.25 3.60 -12.60
C TYR A 14 4.87 4.12 -13.89
N THR A 15 6.16 3.99 -14.00
CA THR A 15 6.80 4.39 -15.23
C THR A 15 7.16 3.19 -16.05
N GLY A 16 6.49 2.13 -15.88
CA GLY A 16 6.87 0.88 -16.44
C GLY A 16 6.84 0.88 -17.93
N GLU A 17 7.83 1.36 -18.49
CA GLU A 17 8.01 1.34 -19.89
C GLU A 17 8.53 0.03 -20.33
N GLY A 18 7.72 -0.95 -20.25
CA GLY A 18 7.99 -2.17 -20.92
C GLY A 18 9.22 -2.92 -20.54
N THR A 19 9.91 -2.55 -19.56
CA THR A 19 10.98 -3.35 -19.23
C THR A 19 10.54 -4.42 -18.33
N SER A 20 10.76 -5.00 -17.67
CA SER A 20 10.55 -6.16 -16.90
C SER A 20 9.25 -6.20 -16.16
N GLY A 21 8.39 -5.26 -16.34
CA GLY A 21 7.14 -5.29 -15.59
C GLY A 21 7.32 -5.08 -14.11
N ALA A 22 8.48 -4.74 -13.68
CA ALA A 22 8.69 -4.48 -12.29
C ALA A 22 8.13 -3.12 -11.96
N PHE A 23 7.55 -3.04 -10.79
CA PHE A 23 7.01 -1.81 -10.31
C PHE A 23 8.14 -0.86 -10.00
N GLN A 24 8.35 0.12 -10.85
CA GLN A 24 9.37 1.09 -10.58
C GLN A 24 8.72 2.32 -10.06
N THR A 25 8.83 2.52 -8.78
CA THR A 25 8.32 3.72 -8.18
C THR A 25 9.38 4.75 -8.13
N GLU A 26 9.10 5.85 -8.70
CA GLU A 26 9.66 7.05 -8.17
C GLU A 26 8.82 7.35 -6.98
N SER A 27 9.27 7.03 -5.82
CA SER A 27 8.45 7.21 -4.65
C SER A 27 8.17 8.68 -4.46
N LEU A 28 6.97 9.05 -4.80
CA LEU A 28 6.53 10.40 -4.62
C LEU A 28 6.20 10.68 -3.18
N ARG A 29 5.68 9.69 -2.49
CA ARG A 29 5.29 9.85 -1.09
C ARG A 29 5.49 8.56 -0.35
N GLN A 30 5.94 8.67 0.87
CA GLN A 30 6.08 7.54 1.77
C GLN A 30 5.56 7.95 3.13
N PHE A 31 4.69 7.15 3.70
CA PHE A 31 4.15 7.46 5.01
C PHE A 31 3.56 6.22 5.64
N GLU A 32 3.31 6.30 6.92
CA GLU A 32 2.68 5.24 7.68
C GLU A 32 1.28 5.67 8.05
N THR A 33 0.32 4.78 7.95
CA THR A 33 -1.04 5.10 8.29
C THR A 33 -1.69 3.93 9.00
N VAL A 34 -2.88 4.19 9.55
CA VAL A 34 -3.64 3.19 10.26
C VAL A 34 -4.92 2.89 9.48
N VAL A 35 -5.22 1.61 9.33
CA VAL A 35 -6.39 1.16 8.60
C VAL A 35 -7.20 0.25 9.50
N ASN A 36 -8.50 0.46 9.55
CA ASN A 36 -9.40 -0.42 10.28
C ASN A 36 -9.89 -1.52 9.37
N ALA A 37 -9.75 -2.76 9.82
CA ALA A 37 -10.14 -3.90 9.02
C ALA A 37 -10.38 -5.10 9.93
N GLN A 38 -10.93 -6.14 9.38
CA GLN A 38 -11.17 -7.37 10.14
C GLN A 38 -9.93 -8.24 10.22
N THR A 39 -9.10 -8.22 9.21
CA THR A 39 -7.88 -9.01 9.18
C THR A 39 -6.76 -8.17 8.61
N SER A 40 -5.54 -8.64 8.82
CA SER A 40 -4.38 -7.93 8.29
C SER A 40 -4.40 -7.91 6.76
N GLY A 41 -4.84 -8.99 6.13
CA GLY A 41 -4.94 -8.99 4.67
C GLY A 41 -5.92 -7.98 4.16
N ASP A 42 -7.05 -7.83 4.85
CA ASP A 42 -8.03 -6.83 4.47
C ASP A 42 -7.46 -5.42 4.64
N ALA A 43 -6.68 -5.20 5.69
CA ALA A 43 -6.07 -3.89 5.89
C ALA A 43 -5.19 -3.50 4.71
N VAL A 44 -4.41 -4.44 4.23
CA VAL A 44 -3.54 -4.18 3.08
C VAL A 44 -4.38 -3.87 1.86
N ARG A 45 -5.43 -4.63 1.61
CA ARG A 45 -6.30 -4.39 0.47
C ARG A 45 -6.96 -3.03 0.52
N ILE A 46 -7.46 -2.67 1.69
CA ILE A 46 -8.12 -1.38 1.86
C ILE A 46 -7.14 -0.26 1.59
N ALA A 47 -5.94 -0.38 2.12
CA ALA A 47 -4.92 0.64 1.91
C ALA A 47 -4.57 0.75 0.43
N GLU A 48 -4.40 -0.37 -0.24
CA GLU A 48 -4.10 -0.34 -1.66
C GLU A 48 -5.19 0.36 -2.45
N ALA A 49 -6.43 0.04 -2.14
CA ALA A 49 -7.54 0.63 -2.86
C ALA A 49 -7.62 2.14 -2.63
N GLN A 50 -7.25 2.58 -1.46
CA GLN A 50 -7.28 4.01 -1.16
C GLN A 50 -6.25 4.80 -1.93
N TYR A 51 -5.14 4.19 -2.26
CA TYR A 51 -4.02 4.92 -2.83
C TYR A 51 -3.75 4.56 -4.28
N GLY A 52 -4.73 4.00 -4.95
CA GLY A 52 -4.63 3.82 -6.37
C GLY A 52 -4.40 2.39 -6.85
N GLY A 53 -4.39 1.45 -5.93
CA GLY A 53 -4.26 0.04 -6.29
C GLY A 53 -2.81 -0.43 -6.30
N PRO A 54 -2.61 -1.73 -6.50
CA PRO A 54 -1.28 -2.30 -6.39
C PRO A 54 -0.31 -1.81 -7.46
N GLU A 55 -0.82 -1.19 -8.51
CA GLU A 55 0.04 -0.66 -9.54
C GLU A 55 0.59 0.71 -9.21
N ARG A 56 -0.02 1.39 -8.25
CA ARG A 56 0.39 2.75 -7.93
C ARG A 56 0.96 2.90 -6.55
N CYS A 57 0.80 1.89 -5.72
CA CYS A 57 1.33 1.98 -4.38
C CYS A 57 1.82 0.62 -3.92
N ARG A 58 2.69 0.68 -2.94
CA ARG A 58 3.19 -0.52 -2.30
C ARG A 58 2.85 -0.43 -0.83
N ILE A 59 2.25 -1.47 -0.31
CA ILE A 59 1.84 -1.50 1.08
C ILE A 59 2.67 -2.52 1.82
N THR A 60 3.25 -2.09 2.93
CA THR A 60 3.97 -3.00 3.82
C THR A 60 3.22 -3.07 5.13
N PHE A 61 2.85 -4.25 5.52
CA PHE A 61 2.15 -4.46 6.78
C PHE A 61 3.12 -4.29 7.93
N ARG A 62 2.76 -3.46 8.92
CA ARG A 62 3.64 -3.18 10.03
C ARG A 62 3.19 -3.82 11.33
N GLY A 63 1.91 -4.18 11.43
CA GLY A 63 1.41 -4.80 12.63
C GLY A 63 0.14 -4.15 13.12
N VAL A 64 -0.28 -4.54 14.30
CA VAL A 64 -1.47 -3.99 14.92
C VAL A 64 -1.12 -2.63 15.52
N ALA A 65 -1.99 -1.68 15.26
CA ALA A 65 -1.78 -0.32 15.75
C ALA A 65 -2.04 -0.21 17.25
#